data_cec1c9eb3fde3d85a276f774d84ed1e0
#
_entry.id   cec1c9eb3fde3d85a276f774d84ed1e0
#
_cell.length_a   1.000
_cell.length_b   1.000
_cell.length_c   1.000
_cell.angle_alpha   90.00
_cell.angle_beta   90.00
_cell.angle_gamma   90.00
#
_symmetry.space_group_name_H-M   'P 1'
#
loop_
_entity.id
_entity.type
_entity.pdbx_description
1 polymer ?
#
loop_
_entity_poly.entity_id
_entity_poly.type
_entity_poly.pdbx_seq_one_letter_code
_entity_poly.pdbx_strand_id
1 'polypeptide(L)'
;MIKIVKSAFIVTDLEGTAGVTSFDAQTRPGARYLDRSRRLATAELNAAVEALVAAGVDDVLVLDGHGCEGLWYEDLHPAVKLIHGRPHAPHSVLDPIVDRYEAGLIIGQHAMAGIRSGNMNHTQNSLLIDHIAINGTVVGEIAQWALYWGAAGMPFIFLSGEADACTEARTLIPEIETAAVKQGLSRNSAISVSPIEARRLIADGVARAVDRHRGTPVRPTVWPGPYVLEKRFFYTDAADAAADSPDAERVDGQTVRFRSEDIRSLVYR
;
A
#
# COMPACT_ATOMS: atom_id res chain seq x y z
N MET A 1 15.10 -25.28 -7.68
CA MET A 1 15.05 -24.41 -8.89
C MET A 1 15.04 -22.96 -8.44
N ILE A 2 15.90 -22.13 -9.01
CA ILE A 2 15.90 -20.69 -8.76
C ILE A 2 14.58 -20.13 -9.35
N LYS A 3 13.72 -19.55 -8.51
CA LYS A 3 12.48 -18.93 -8.98
C LYS A 3 12.81 -17.54 -9.55
N ILE A 4 12.68 -17.37 -10.86
CA ILE A 4 12.89 -16.09 -11.53
C ILE A 4 11.55 -15.35 -11.49
N VAL A 5 11.52 -14.17 -10.88
CA VAL A 5 10.34 -13.27 -10.93
C VAL A 5 10.30 -12.64 -12.32
N LYS A 6 9.22 -12.87 -13.07
CA LYS A 6 9.00 -12.35 -14.41
C LYS A 6 7.99 -11.22 -14.47
N SER A 7 7.09 -11.16 -13.49
CA SER A 7 6.06 -10.14 -13.42
C SER A 7 5.89 -9.61 -12.00
N ALA A 8 5.66 -8.29 -11.88
CA ALA A 8 5.48 -7.61 -10.61
C ALA A 8 4.23 -6.74 -10.63
N PHE A 9 3.45 -6.81 -9.54
CA PHE A 9 2.33 -5.92 -9.27
C PHE A 9 2.74 -4.92 -8.19
N ILE A 10 2.63 -3.63 -8.50
CA ILE A 10 3.00 -2.55 -7.57
C ILE A 10 1.76 -1.75 -7.19
N VAL A 11 1.58 -1.51 -5.91
CA VAL A 11 0.66 -0.50 -5.41
C VAL A 11 1.46 0.73 -5.01
N THR A 12 1.00 1.91 -5.38
CA THR A 12 1.64 3.17 -4.97
C THR A 12 0.76 3.94 -4.01
N ASP A 13 1.41 4.66 -3.12
CA ASP A 13 0.76 5.65 -2.26
C ASP A 13 1.61 6.93 -2.20
N LEU A 14 1.01 8.02 -1.74
CA LEU A 14 1.64 9.33 -1.80
C LEU A 14 2.23 9.75 -0.44
N GLU A 15 1.57 9.38 0.63
CA GLU A 15 1.85 9.84 1.99
C GLU A 15 3.20 9.35 2.55
N GLY A 16 3.73 8.22 2.07
CA GLY A 16 5.03 7.70 2.48
C GLY A 16 6.21 8.23 1.67
N THR A 17 5.96 8.94 0.57
CA THR A 17 6.99 9.50 -0.31
C THR A 17 7.90 10.50 0.42
N ALA A 18 9.20 10.49 0.12
CA ALA A 18 10.15 11.45 0.68
C ALA A 18 9.79 12.90 0.31
N GLY A 19 9.74 13.78 1.32
CA GLY A 19 9.38 15.20 1.14
C GLY A 19 7.87 15.48 1.12
N VAL A 20 7.01 14.46 1.26
CA VAL A 20 5.56 14.61 1.44
C VAL A 20 5.24 14.47 2.92
N THR A 21 4.71 15.53 3.56
CA THR A 21 4.53 15.58 5.02
C THR A 21 3.22 16.21 5.47
N SER A 22 2.37 16.67 4.54
CA SER A 22 1.14 17.40 4.83
C SER A 22 -0.02 16.94 3.97
N PHE A 23 -1.10 16.49 4.59
CA PHE A 23 -2.33 16.16 3.89
C PHE A 23 -2.87 17.35 3.08
N ASP A 24 -3.09 18.49 3.74
CA ASP A 24 -3.79 19.63 3.13
C ASP A 24 -2.97 20.33 2.04
N ALA A 25 -1.65 20.36 2.20
CA ALA A 25 -0.79 21.09 1.26
C ALA A 25 -0.29 20.19 0.09
N GLN A 26 -0.29 18.86 0.25
CA GLN A 26 0.49 17.99 -0.63
C GLN A 26 -0.24 16.76 -1.19
N THR A 27 -1.34 16.27 -0.54
CA THR A 27 -1.95 14.99 -0.97
C THR A 27 -3.44 15.05 -1.26
N ARG A 28 -4.17 16.07 -0.79
CA ARG A 28 -5.62 16.20 -1.05
C ARG A 28 -5.91 16.81 -2.42
N PRO A 29 -7.09 16.54 -3.01
CA PRO A 29 -7.54 17.21 -4.22
C PRO A 29 -7.44 18.73 -4.08
N GLY A 30 -6.79 19.39 -5.05
CA GLY A 30 -6.59 20.84 -5.03
C GLY A 30 -5.49 21.35 -4.09
N ALA A 31 -4.74 20.45 -3.45
CA ALA A 31 -3.60 20.82 -2.62
C ALA A 31 -2.54 21.59 -3.43
N ARG A 32 -2.03 22.67 -2.86
CA ARG A 32 -1.11 23.60 -3.54
C ARG A 32 0.13 22.94 -4.15
N TYR A 33 0.61 21.88 -3.53
CA TYR A 33 1.83 21.17 -3.93
C TYR A 33 1.58 19.74 -4.39
N LEU A 34 0.34 19.37 -4.73
CA LEU A 34 -0.04 18.02 -5.15
C LEU A 34 0.78 17.54 -6.36
N ASP A 35 0.91 18.36 -7.40
CA ASP A 35 1.68 18.00 -8.60
C ASP A 35 3.17 17.77 -8.31
N ARG A 36 3.74 18.55 -7.38
CA ARG A 36 5.11 18.30 -6.90
C ARG A 36 5.21 16.95 -6.19
N SER A 37 4.25 16.61 -5.36
CA SER A 37 4.21 15.34 -4.64
C SER A 37 4.07 14.17 -5.60
N ARG A 38 3.20 14.26 -6.60
CA ARG A 38 3.03 13.27 -7.68
C ARG A 38 4.34 13.01 -8.44
N ARG A 39 5.09 14.08 -8.79
CA ARG A 39 6.40 13.91 -9.46
C ARG A 39 7.43 13.25 -8.57
N LEU A 40 7.45 13.52 -7.25
CA LEU A 40 8.32 12.84 -6.30
C LEU A 40 7.97 11.35 -6.22
N ALA A 41 6.70 11.01 -6.06
CA ALA A 41 6.23 9.62 -6.01
C ALA A 41 6.51 8.86 -7.31
N THR A 42 6.27 9.50 -8.47
CA THR A 42 6.58 8.90 -9.78
C THR A 42 8.07 8.63 -9.94
N ALA A 43 8.93 9.53 -9.48
CA ALA A 43 10.38 9.32 -9.52
C ALA A 43 10.85 8.18 -8.60
N GLU A 44 10.21 7.99 -7.43
CA GLU A 44 10.45 6.85 -6.54
C GLU A 44 9.96 5.54 -7.17
N LEU A 45 8.76 5.54 -7.77
CA LEU A 45 8.24 4.39 -8.52
C LEU A 45 9.17 4.02 -9.68
N ASN A 46 9.61 4.99 -10.48
CA ASN A 46 10.48 4.74 -11.62
C ASN A 46 11.81 4.09 -11.20
N ALA A 47 12.38 4.50 -10.06
CA ALA A 47 13.58 3.88 -9.52
C ALA A 47 13.36 2.40 -9.13
N ALA A 48 12.18 2.08 -8.58
CA ALA A 48 11.80 0.70 -8.30
C ALA A 48 11.64 -0.12 -9.59
N VAL A 49 10.96 0.45 -10.59
CA VAL A 49 10.72 -0.21 -11.89
C VAL A 49 12.02 -0.45 -12.65
N GLU A 50 12.92 0.52 -12.68
CA GLU A 50 14.24 0.37 -13.32
C GLU A 50 15.03 -0.79 -12.68
N ALA A 51 15.00 -0.90 -11.34
CA ALA A 51 15.65 -2.01 -10.64
C ALA A 51 15.00 -3.37 -10.94
N LEU A 52 13.66 -3.43 -11.06
CA LEU A 52 12.94 -4.64 -11.48
C LEU A 52 13.32 -5.06 -12.90
N VAL A 53 13.34 -4.12 -13.84
CA VAL A 53 13.73 -4.39 -15.23
C VAL A 53 15.18 -4.86 -15.31
N ALA A 54 16.10 -4.21 -14.59
CA ALA A 54 17.49 -4.63 -14.50
C ALA A 54 17.66 -6.04 -13.90
N ALA A 55 16.74 -6.44 -13.00
CA ALA A 55 16.68 -7.79 -12.46
C ALA A 55 15.98 -8.82 -13.38
N GLY A 56 15.51 -8.43 -14.57
CA GLY A 56 14.90 -9.30 -15.57
C GLY A 56 13.40 -9.55 -15.35
N VAL A 57 12.69 -8.60 -14.71
CA VAL A 57 11.23 -8.55 -14.67
C VAL A 57 10.74 -7.94 -15.98
N ASP A 58 9.88 -8.64 -16.70
CA ASP A 58 9.45 -8.27 -18.05
C ASP A 58 8.07 -7.60 -18.08
N ASP A 59 7.26 -7.79 -17.04
CA ASP A 59 5.89 -7.26 -16.92
C ASP A 59 5.70 -6.55 -15.59
N VAL A 60 5.44 -5.24 -15.63
CA VAL A 60 5.19 -4.41 -14.45
C VAL A 60 3.83 -3.74 -14.59
N LEU A 61 2.92 -4.10 -13.69
CA LEU A 61 1.61 -3.46 -13.54
C LEU A 61 1.57 -2.67 -12.25
N VAL A 62 1.19 -1.41 -12.35
CA VAL A 62 1.08 -0.49 -11.22
C VAL A 62 -0.39 -0.16 -10.99
N LEU A 63 -0.84 -0.20 -9.74
CA LEU A 63 -2.10 0.39 -9.29
C LEU A 63 -1.80 1.69 -8.57
N ASP A 64 -2.33 2.81 -9.07
CA ASP A 64 -2.32 4.07 -8.32
C ASP A 64 -3.29 3.97 -7.14
N GLY A 65 -2.74 3.72 -5.95
CA GLY A 65 -3.51 3.49 -4.71
C GLY A 65 -4.03 4.76 -4.06
N HIS A 66 -3.40 5.92 -4.34
CA HIS A 66 -3.78 7.18 -3.69
C HIS A 66 -5.15 7.70 -4.14
N GLY A 67 -5.93 8.22 -3.19
CA GLY A 67 -7.36 8.55 -3.38
C GLY A 67 -7.68 9.53 -4.51
N CYS A 68 -6.80 10.49 -4.81
CA CYS A 68 -7.01 11.47 -5.89
C CYS A 68 -5.97 11.34 -7.01
N GLU A 69 -5.41 10.14 -7.21
CA GLU A 69 -4.27 9.85 -8.08
C GLU A 69 -2.95 10.46 -7.55
N GLY A 70 -1.98 9.59 -7.27
CA GLY A 70 -0.71 9.93 -6.65
C GLY A 70 0.47 10.01 -7.62
N LEU A 71 0.26 9.71 -8.90
CA LEU A 71 1.31 9.63 -9.89
C LEU A 71 1.18 10.74 -10.97
N TRP A 72 2.32 11.14 -11.54
CA TRP A 72 2.40 12.03 -12.69
C TRP A 72 2.58 11.20 -13.95
N TYR A 73 1.53 11.07 -14.73
CA TYR A 73 1.43 10.10 -15.83
C TYR A 73 2.52 10.27 -16.90
N GLU A 74 2.84 11.52 -17.29
CA GLU A 74 3.80 11.83 -18.34
C GLU A 74 5.24 11.46 -18.02
N ASP A 75 5.55 11.30 -16.73
CA ASP A 75 6.90 10.98 -16.25
C ASP A 75 7.07 9.46 -15.95
N LEU A 76 6.07 8.61 -16.24
CA LEU A 76 6.13 7.18 -15.95
C LEU A 76 7.21 6.46 -16.78
N HIS A 77 7.88 5.50 -16.14
CA HIS A 77 8.83 4.62 -16.83
C HIS A 77 8.16 3.82 -17.94
N PRO A 78 8.78 3.66 -19.15
CA PRO A 78 8.17 2.99 -20.30
C PRO A 78 7.70 1.55 -20.08
N ALA A 79 8.27 0.84 -19.10
CA ALA A 79 7.85 -0.52 -18.75
C ALA A 79 6.56 -0.58 -17.91
N VAL A 80 6.05 0.55 -17.41
CA VAL A 80 4.87 0.60 -16.55
C VAL A 80 3.59 0.47 -17.37
N LYS A 81 2.71 -0.44 -16.98
CA LYS A 81 1.28 -0.40 -17.26
C LYS A 81 0.56 0.10 -16.02
N LEU A 82 -0.32 1.09 -16.15
CA LEU A 82 -0.95 1.77 -15.01
C LEU A 82 -2.45 1.48 -14.95
N ILE A 83 -2.92 1.00 -13.79
CA ILE A 83 -4.33 1.03 -13.39
C ILE A 83 -4.54 2.32 -12.61
N HIS A 84 -5.38 3.21 -13.12
CA HIS A 84 -5.69 4.50 -12.51
C HIS A 84 -7.15 4.89 -12.76
N GLY A 85 -7.58 6.02 -12.20
CA GLY A 85 -8.97 6.48 -12.25
C GLY A 85 -9.81 5.98 -11.07
N ARG A 86 -10.83 6.76 -10.69
CA ARG A 86 -11.70 6.47 -9.55
C ARG A 86 -13.18 6.55 -9.95
N PRO A 87 -14.04 5.65 -9.45
CA PRO A 87 -13.71 4.47 -8.64
C PRO A 87 -12.91 3.44 -9.45
N HIS A 88 -12.12 2.63 -8.78
CA HIS A 88 -11.44 1.50 -9.44
C HIS A 88 -12.46 0.51 -10.01
N ALA A 89 -12.03 -0.29 -10.98
CA ALA A 89 -12.83 -1.41 -11.46
C ALA A 89 -13.14 -2.39 -10.32
N PRO A 90 -14.30 -3.06 -10.34
CA PRO A 90 -14.66 -4.00 -9.27
C PRO A 90 -13.70 -5.19 -9.21
N HIS A 91 -13.62 -5.84 -8.04
CA HIS A 91 -12.78 -7.02 -7.80
C HIS A 91 -12.93 -8.10 -8.86
N SER A 92 -14.16 -8.38 -9.31
CA SER A 92 -14.42 -9.35 -10.39
C SER A 92 -13.67 -9.09 -11.70
N VAL A 93 -13.23 -7.84 -11.92
CA VAL A 93 -12.43 -7.42 -13.09
C VAL A 93 -10.94 -7.38 -12.74
N LEU A 94 -10.60 -6.85 -11.55
CA LEU A 94 -9.20 -6.66 -11.14
C LEU A 94 -8.55 -7.98 -10.71
N ASP A 95 -9.24 -8.84 -9.96
CA ASP A 95 -8.68 -10.06 -9.41
C ASP A 95 -8.04 -10.97 -10.47
N PRO A 96 -8.71 -11.29 -11.59
CA PRO A 96 -8.09 -12.12 -12.64
C PRO A 96 -6.87 -11.46 -13.32
N ILE A 97 -6.75 -10.14 -13.23
CA ILE A 97 -5.58 -9.40 -13.76
C ILE A 97 -4.43 -9.54 -12.78
N VAL A 98 -4.68 -9.24 -11.49
CA VAL A 98 -3.69 -9.25 -10.41
C VAL A 98 -3.14 -10.67 -10.19
N ASP A 99 -3.97 -11.71 -10.26
CA ASP A 99 -3.60 -13.11 -10.04
C ASP A 99 -2.56 -13.65 -11.04
N ARG A 100 -2.27 -12.92 -12.11
CA ARG A 100 -1.24 -13.30 -13.09
C ARG A 100 0.17 -12.86 -12.68
N TYR A 101 0.30 -12.03 -11.64
CA TYR A 101 1.58 -11.48 -11.21
C TYR A 101 2.22 -12.36 -10.13
N GLU A 102 3.56 -12.38 -10.13
CA GLU A 102 4.35 -13.32 -9.32
C GLU A 102 4.87 -12.71 -8.01
N ALA A 103 4.91 -11.37 -7.92
CA ALA A 103 5.37 -10.66 -6.73
C ALA A 103 4.66 -9.32 -6.57
N GLY A 104 4.29 -9.00 -5.31
CA GLY A 104 3.72 -7.71 -4.90
C GLY A 104 4.77 -6.78 -4.31
N LEU A 105 4.66 -5.49 -4.60
CA LEU A 105 5.45 -4.41 -4.01
C LEU A 105 4.55 -3.23 -3.64
N ILE A 106 4.95 -2.45 -2.63
CA ILE A 106 4.30 -1.17 -2.31
C ILE A 106 5.35 -0.07 -2.29
N ILE A 107 5.06 1.05 -2.94
CA ILE A 107 5.94 2.23 -3.04
C ILE A 107 5.23 3.45 -2.47
N GLY A 108 5.88 4.14 -1.52
CA GLY A 108 5.36 5.37 -0.93
C GLY A 108 4.35 5.17 0.20
N GLN A 109 4.41 4.05 0.94
CA GLN A 109 3.47 3.70 1.98
C GLN A 109 3.72 4.46 3.30
N HIS A 110 2.64 4.85 3.96
CA HIS A 110 2.60 5.41 5.32
C HIS A 110 2.23 4.36 6.37
N ALA A 111 2.44 4.68 7.66
CA ALA A 111 2.04 3.84 8.78
C ALA A 111 0.52 3.83 8.96
N MET A 112 -0.04 2.73 9.51
CA MET A 112 -1.45 2.63 9.86
C MET A 112 -1.89 3.68 10.87
N ALA A 113 -3.21 3.90 10.97
CA ALA A 113 -3.82 4.77 11.96
C ALA A 113 -3.35 4.45 13.39
N GLY A 114 -3.17 5.49 14.21
CA GLY A 114 -2.84 5.35 15.63
C GLY A 114 -1.34 5.19 15.95
N ILE A 115 -0.46 5.11 14.96
CA ILE A 115 1.00 5.05 15.20
C ILE A 115 1.51 6.43 15.61
N ARG A 116 2.08 6.51 16.83
CA ARG A 116 2.45 7.78 17.48
C ARG A 116 3.43 8.62 16.66
N SER A 117 4.48 8.02 16.14
CA SER A 117 5.52 8.67 15.34
C SER A 117 5.17 8.77 13.86
N GLY A 118 4.26 7.93 13.36
CA GLY A 118 3.94 7.82 11.93
C GLY A 118 3.51 9.15 11.32
N ASN A 119 4.29 9.67 10.38
CA ASN A 119 3.90 10.86 9.65
C ASN A 119 2.77 10.55 8.68
N MET A 120 1.72 11.37 8.72
CA MET A 120 0.51 11.22 7.92
C MET A 120 -0.19 9.85 8.12
N ASN A 121 -0.03 9.23 9.30
CA ASN A 121 -0.61 7.94 9.63
C ASN A 121 -2.15 7.96 9.50
N HIS A 122 -2.69 6.94 8.88
CA HIS A 122 -4.12 6.69 8.74
C HIS A 122 -4.36 5.28 8.18
N THR A 123 -5.61 4.87 7.98
CA THR A 123 -5.98 3.64 7.27
C THR A 123 -7.13 3.95 6.33
N GLN A 124 -6.91 3.87 5.02
CA GLN A 124 -7.83 4.13 3.91
C GLN A 124 -8.32 5.60 3.85
N ASN A 125 -8.97 6.10 4.88
CA ASN A 125 -9.51 7.45 4.89
C ASN A 125 -9.08 8.20 6.15
N SER A 126 -8.19 9.18 6.00
CA SER A 126 -7.60 9.95 7.10
C SER A 126 -8.58 10.85 7.86
N LEU A 127 -9.80 11.04 7.33
CA LEU A 127 -10.84 11.91 7.90
C LEU A 127 -12.00 11.14 8.56
N LEU A 128 -12.25 9.92 8.10
CA LEU A 128 -13.45 9.18 8.50
C LEU A 128 -13.14 7.95 9.34
N ILE A 129 -12.01 7.29 9.13
CA ILE A 129 -11.72 5.99 9.74
C ILE A 129 -10.74 6.14 10.90
N ASP A 130 -11.17 5.71 12.09
CA ASP A 130 -10.33 5.62 13.27
C ASP A 130 -9.33 4.45 13.15
N HIS A 131 -9.85 3.23 12.97
CA HIS A 131 -9.05 2.05 12.67
C HIS A 131 -9.87 0.95 11.98
N ILE A 132 -9.15 -0.03 11.44
CA ILE A 132 -9.71 -1.26 10.87
C ILE A 132 -9.09 -2.44 11.63
N ALA A 133 -9.89 -3.47 11.91
CA ALA A 133 -9.40 -4.71 12.47
C ALA A 133 -9.88 -5.90 11.63
N ILE A 134 -9.03 -6.92 11.46
CA ILE A 134 -9.37 -8.21 10.85
C ILE A 134 -9.14 -9.29 11.90
N ASN A 135 -10.19 -10.06 12.19
CA ASN A 135 -10.19 -11.10 13.23
C ASN A 135 -9.67 -10.58 14.59
N GLY A 136 -10.05 -9.34 14.96
CA GLY A 136 -9.65 -8.68 16.19
C GLY A 136 -8.24 -8.08 16.20
N THR A 137 -7.46 -8.23 15.14
CA THR A 137 -6.13 -7.61 14.99
C THR A 137 -6.27 -6.30 14.22
N VAL A 138 -5.83 -5.18 14.81
CA VAL A 138 -5.79 -3.89 14.12
C VAL A 138 -4.80 -3.96 12.97
N VAL A 139 -5.21 -3.50 11.79
CA VAL A 139 -4.44 -3.59 10.55
C VAL A 139 -4.42 -2.27 9.80
N GLY A 140 -3.28 -1.99 9.16
CA GLY A 140 -3.14 -0.94 8.16
C GLY A 140 -3.43 -1.44 6.73
N GLU A 141 -3.12 -0.61 5.76
CA GLU A 141 -3.25 -0.95 4.34
C GLU A 141 -2.21 -1.98 3.91
N ILE A 142 -1.05 -1.99 4.56
CA ILE A 142 0.03 -2.96 4.34
C ILE A 142 -0.47 -4.40 4.56
N ALA A 143 -1.12 -4.65 5.70
CA ALA A 143 -1.67 -5.97 6.01
C ALA A 143 -2.83 -6.33 5.09
N GLN A 144 -3.66 -5.36 4.71
CA GLN A 144 -4.76 -5.58 3.78
C GLN A 144 -4.24 -6.03 2.41
N TRP A 145 -3.24 -5.35 1.84
CA TRP A 145 -2.61 -5.77 0.58
C TRP A 145 -1.88 -7.11 0.70
N ALA A 146 -1.16 -7.34 1.80
CA ALA A 146 -0.48 -8.60 2.04
C ALA A 146 -1.45 -9.79 2.05
N LEU A 147 -2.60 -9.65 2.71
CA LEU A 147 -3.65 -10.68 2.76
C LEU A 147 -4.36 -10.86 1.42
N TYR A 148 -4.65 -9.75 0.71
CA TYR A 148 -5.25 -9.78 -0.62
C TYR A 148 -4.37 -10.54 -1.62
N TRP A 149 -3.08 -10.23 -1.67
CA TRP A 149 -2.12 -10.94 -2.51
C TRP A 149 -1.87 -12.37 -2.04
N GLY A 150 -1.80 -12.56 -0.72
CA GLY A 150 -1.59 -13.87 -0.11
C GLY A 150 -2.68 -14.88 -0.46
N ALA A 151 -3.94 -14.44 -0.56
CA ALA A 151 -5.06 -15.26 -0.99
C ALA A 151 -4.92 -15.73 -2.45
N ALA A 152 -4.24 -14.95 -3.29
CA ALA A 152 -3.88 -15.33 -4.67
C ALA A 152 -2.56 -16.13 -4.76
N GLY A 153 -1.91 -16.40 -3.64
CA GLY A 153 -0.60 -17.06 -3.61
C GLY A 153 0.58 -16.17 -4.01
N MET A 154 0.36 -14.84 -4.11
CA MET A 154 1.39 -13.88 -4.47
C MET A 154 2.13 -13.37 -3.22
N PRO A 155 3.47 -13.48 -3.15
CA PRO A 155 4.28 -12.96 -2.06
C PRO A 155 4.43 -11.44 -2.13
N PHE A 156 4.45 -10.78 -0.99
CA PHE A 156 4.78 -9.36 -0.84
C PHE A 156 6.28 -9.24 -0.50
N ILE A 157 7.09 -8.79 -1.46
CA ILE A 157 8.55 -8.88 -1.36
C ILE A 157 9.26 -7.57 -1.02
N PHE A 158 8.61 -6.41 -1.25
CA PHE A 158 9.25 -5.11 -1.02
C PHE A 158 8.26 -4.00 -0.65
N LEU A 159 8.66 -3.14 0.31
CA LEU A 159 7.95 -1.92 0.65
C LEU A 159 8.91 -0.75 0.79
N SER A 160 8.58 0.40 0.20
CA SER A 160 9.22 1.68 0.53
C SER A 160 8.22 2.68 1.09
N GLY A 161 8.72 3.58 1.95
CA GLY A 161 7.91 4.65 2.50
C GLY A 161 8.42 5.18 3.84
N GLU A 162 7.49 5.42 4.73
CA GLU A 162 7.76 5.92 6.07
C GLU A 162 8.33 4.80 6.97
N ALA A 163 9.18 5.14 7.93
CA ALA A 163 9.92 4.18 8.76
C ALA A 163 9.03 3.26 9.61
N ASP A 164 7.92 3.78 10.14
CA ASP A 164 6.95 2.97 10.90
C ASP A 164 6.17 2.01 9.97
N ALA A 165 5.88 2.42 8.73
CA ALA A 165 5.34 1.54 7.69
C ALA A 165 6.30 0.39 7.36
N CYS A 166 7.59 0.68 7.23
CA CYS A 166 8.62 -0.34 7.05
C CYS A 166 8.70 -1.31 8.24
N THR A 167 8.48 -0.81 9.46
CA THR A 167 8.46 -1.64 10.67
C THR A 167 7.21 -2.50 10.73
N GLU A 168 6.04 -1.96 10.37
CA GLU A 168 4.78 -2.70 10.23
C GLU A 168 4.94 -3.86 9.24
N ALA A 169 5.50 -3.59 8.05
CA ALA A 169 5.74 -4.60 7.03
C ALA A 169 6.66 -5.73 7.51
N ARG A 170 7.78 -5.40 8.17
CA ARG A 170 8.71 -6.41 8.72
C ARG A 170 8.12 -7.20 9.89
N THR A 171 7.24 -6.60 10.68
CA THR A 171 6.54 -7.30 11.76
C THR A 171 5.57 -8.33 11.20
N LEU A 172 4.89 -7.99 10.11
CA LEU A 172 3.96 -8.89 9.42
C LEU A 172 4.68 -9.97 8.61
N ILE A 173 5.76 -9.59 7.91
CA ILE A 173 6.52 -10.45 6.99
C ILE A 173 8.01 -10.27 7.30
N PRO A 174 8.60 -11.10 8.17
CA PRO A 174 10.01 -10.94 8.57
C PRO A 174 11.03 -11.00 7.42
N GLU A 175 10.68 -11.65 6.32
CA GLU A 175 11.52 -11.80 5.14
C GLU A 175 11.41 -10.65 4.14
N ILE A 176 10.49 -9.70 4.32
CA ILE A 176 10.31 -8.59 3.38
C ILE A 176 11.52 -7.64 3.38
N GLU A 177 11.93 -7.19 2.21
CA GLU A 177 12.87 -6.08 2.09
C GLU A 177 12.13 -4.74 2.17
N THR A 178 12.76 -3.75 2.82
CA THR A 178 12.15 -2.43 2.96
C THR A 178 13.15 -1.30 2.73
N ALA A 179 12.66 -0.13 2.29
CA ALA A 179 13.44 1.10 2.17
C ALA A 179 12.70 2.25 2.86
N ALA A 180 13.19 2.65 4.04
CA ALA A 180 12.68 3.84 4.72
C ALA A 180 13.27 5.10 4.09
N VAL A 181 12.43 5.91 3.46
CA VAL A 181 12.83 7.19 2.81
C VAL A 181 12.43 8.41 3.64
N LYS A 182 11.64 8.17 4.69
CA LYS A 182 11.16 9.18 5.60
C LYS A 182 10.97 8.58 7.00
N GLN A 183 11.33 9.35 8.03
CA GLN A 183 11.09 9.01 9.43
C GLN A 183 10.10 10.00 10.03
N GLY A 184 8.96 9.53 10.48
CA GLY A 184 8.01 10.33 11.21
C GLY A 184 8.54 10.76 12.57
N LEU A 185 8.23 11.99 12.95
CA LEU A 185 8.46 12.55 14.30
C LEU A 185 7.12 12.77 15.00
N SER A 186 6.09 12.99 14.23
CA SER A 186 4.69 13.09 14.61
C SER A 186 3.82 12.98 13.35
N ARG A 187 2.50 12.98 13.52
CA ARG A 187 1.55 12.93 12.40
C ARG A 187 1.79 14.00 11.33
N ASN A 188 2.33 15.18 11.69
CA ASN A 188 2.51 16.32 10.80
C ASN A 188 3.98 16.75 10.64
N SER A 189 4.93 15.92 11.07
CA SER A 189 6.37 16.26 10.99
C SER A 189 7.20 15.01 10.73
N ALA A 190 8.21 15.14 9.89
CA ALA A 190 9.12 14.05 9.54
C ALA A 190 10.51 14.55 9.14
N ILE A 191 11.48 13.64 9.20
CA ILE A 191 12.79 13.77 8.57
C ILE A 191 12.74 12.95 7.28
N SER A 192 12.92 13.60 6.13
CA SER A 192 13.02 12.91 4.84
C SER A 192 14.47 12.93 4.35
N VAL A 193 14.89 11.87 3.68
CA VAL A 193 16.11 11.89 2.89
C VAL A 193 15.92 12.75 1.64
N SER A 194 17.00 13.09 0.94
CA SER A 194 16.89 13.82 -0.33
C SER A 194 16.19 12.96 -1.40
N PRO A 195 15.54 13.56 -2.42
CA PRO A 195 14.90 12.78 -3.48
C PRO A 195 15.86 11.86 -4.26
N ILE A 196 17.14 12.22 -4.37
CA ILE A 196 18.16 11.39 -5.01
C ILE A 196 18.46 10.16 -4.14
N GLU A 197 18.63 10.38 -2.84
CA GLU A 197 18.88 9.31 -1.89
C GLU A 197 17.69 8.36 -1.74
N ALA A 198 16.45 8.89 -1.72
CA ALA A 198 15.23 8.07 -1.70
C ALA A 198 15.21 7.09 -2.87
N ARG A 199 15.44 7.58 -4.09
CA ARG A 199 15.49 6.73 -5.29
C ARG A 199 16.59 5.67 -5.21
N ARG A 200 17.78 6.05 -4.72
CA ARG A 200 18.89 5.10 -4.53
C ARG A 200 18.53 3.99 -3.53
N LEU A 201 17.97 4.34 -2.37
CA LEU A 201 17.54 3.39 -1.34
C LEU A 201 16.47 2.42 -1.87
N ILE A 202 15.52 2.94 -2.65
CA ILE A 202 14.46 2.13 -3.25
C ILE A 202 15.03 1.18 -4.30
N ALA A 203 15.85 1.66 -5.23
CA ALA A 203 16.44 0.82 -6.26
C ALA A 203 17.30 -0.31 -5.66
N ASP A 204 18.17 0.03 -4.70
CA ASP A 204 19.00 -0.94 -3.98
C ASP A 204 18.14 -1.96 -3.20
N GLY A 205 17.03 -1.49 -2.56
CA GLY A 205 16.12 -2.33 -1.81
C GLY A 205 15.37 -3.31 -2.71
N VAL A 206 14.86 -2.85 -3.86
CA VAL A 206 14.19 -3.71 -4.85
C VAL A 206 15.15 -4.77 -5.40
N ALA A 207 16.38 -4.40 -5.74
CA ALA A 207 17.39 -5.35 -6.21
C ALA A 207 17.63 -6.45 -5.16
N ARG A 208 17.79 -6.07 -3.87
CA ARG A 208 17.93 -7.05 -2.78
C ARG A 208 16.67 -7.92 -2.61
N ALA A 209 15.49 -7.33 -2.72
CA ALA A 209 14.22 -8.06 -2.58
C ALA A 209 14.09 -9.16 -3.64
N VAL A 210 14.39 -8.84 -4.90
CA VAL A 210 14.35 -9.81 -5.99
C VAL A 210 15.41 -10.90 -5.80
N ASP A 211 16.64 -10.54 -5.47
CA ASP A 211 17.72 -11.51 -5.25
C ASP A 211 17.43 -12.42 -4.05
N ARG A 212 16.96 -11.84 -2.95
CA ARG A 212 16.55 -12.63 -1.78
C ARG A 212 15.43 -13.59 -2.10
N HIS A 213 14.38 -13.11 -2.78
CA HIS A 213 13.24 -13.96 -3.15
C HIS A 213 13.64 -15.10 -4.09
N ARG A 214 14.63 -14.91 -4.96
CA ARG A 214 15.20 -15.98 -5.79
C ARG A 214 15.90 -17.06 -4.98
N GLY A 215 16.65 -16.67 -3.95
CA GLY A 215 17.39 -17.59 -3.08
C GLY A 215 16.54 -18.21 -1.98
N THR A 216 15.79 -17.37 -1.27
CA THR A 216 14.90 -17.76 -0.16
C THR A 216 13.54 -17.09 -0.38
N PRO A 217 12.58 -17.79 -1.00
CA PRO A 217 11.30 -17.20 -1.35
C PRO A 217 10.52 -16.68 -0.14
N VAL A 218 10.11 -15.43 -0.20
CA VAL A 218 9.11 -14.86 0.70
C VAL A 218 7.80 -15.63 0.51
N ARG A 219 7.15 -16.00 1.59
CA ARG A 219 5.88 -16.74 1.53
C ARG A 219 4.70 -15.77 1.41
N PRO A 220 3.64 -16.16 0.67
CA PRO A 220 2.38 -15.42 0.70
C PRO A 220 1.83 -15.31 2.13
N THR A 221 1.31 -14.14 2.49
CA THR A 221 0.72 -13.90 3.82
C THR A 221 -0.70 -14.42 3.84
N VAL A 222 -0.97 -15.44 4.65
CA VAL A 222 -2.30 -16.04 4.78
C VAL A 222 -2.69 -16.11 6.25
N TRP A 223 -3.87 -15.60 6.58
CA TRP A 223 -4.49 -15.79 7.88
C TRP A 223 -5.63 -16.81 7.77
N PRO A 224 -5.96 -17.52 8.85
CA PRO A 224 -7.07 -18.47 8.83
C PRO A 224 -8.41 -17.74 8.77
N GLY A 225 -9.34 -18.21 7.91
CA GLY A 225 -10.74 -17.82 7.92
C GLY A 225 -11.57 -18.60 8.96
N PRO A 226 -12.87 -18.30 9.11
CA PRO A 226 -13.59 -17.21 8.45
C PRO A 226 -13.09 -15.84 8.90
N TYR A 227 -13.30 -14.80 8.05
CA TYR A 227 -12.80 -13.46 8.32
C TYR A 227 -13.90 -12.55 8.84
N VAL A 228 -13.53 -11.73 9.82
CA VAL A 228 -14.35 -10.67 10.38
C VAL A 228 -13.58 -9.38 10.25
N LEU A 229 -14.07 -8.45 9.44
CA LEU A 229 -13.53 -7.09 9.35
C LEU A 229 -14.41 -6.16 10.17
N GLU A 230 -13.80 -5.42 11.08
CA GLU A 230 -14.42 -4.33 11.82
C GLU A 230 -13.80 -3.00 11.38
N LYS A 231 -14.66 -2.07 10.97
CA LYS A 231 -14.26 -0.71 10.59
C LYS A 231 -14.87 0.26 11.59
N ARG A 232 -14.00 0.94 12.36
CA ARG A 232 -14.40 1.98 13.29
C ARG A 232 -14.22 3.34 12.64
N PHE A 233 -15.24 4.15 12.74
CA PHE A 233 -15.28 5.51 12.21
C PHE A 233 -15.12 6.54 13.34
N PHE A 234 -14.66 7.75 13.00
CA PHE A 234 -14.65 8.87 13.95
C PHE A 234 -16.06 9.40 14.25
N TYR A 235 -16.99 9.27 13.29
CA TYR A 235 -18.33 9.86 13.33
C TYR A 235 -19.41 8.81 13.12
N THR A 236 -20.56 9.02 13.74
CA THR A 236 -21.70 8.09 13.67
C THR A 236 -22.36 8.07 12.29
N ASP A 237 -22.44 9.21 11.62
CA ASP A 237 -23.00 9.34 10.26
C ASP A 237 -22.16 8.60 9.20
N ALA A 238 -20.83 8.60 9.34
CA ALA A 238 -19.95 7.80 8.49
C ALA A 238 -20.19 6.29 8.70
N ALA A 239 -20.43 5.89 9.94
CA ALA A 239 -20.76 4.50 10.25
C ALA A 239 -22.19 4.14 9.79
N ASP A 240 -23.14 5.10 9.83
CA ASP A 240 -24.50 4.90 9.29
C ASP A 240 -24.42 4.66 7.77
N ALA A 241 -23.68 5.48 7.03
CA ALA A 241 -23.48 5.30 5.59
C ALA A 241 -22.81 3.96 5.23
N ALA A 242 -21.86 3.49 6.04
CA ALA A 242 -21.25 2.18 5.82
C ALA A 242 -22.19 1.01 6.15
N ALA A 243 -23.10 1.20 7.09
CA ALA A 243 -24.10 0.20 7.49
C ALA A 243 -25.27 0.04 6.49
N ASP A 244 -25.41 0.94 5.50
CA ASP A 244 -26.39 0.80 4.42
C ASP A 244 -26.07 -0.37 3.46
N SER A 245 -24.86 -0.95 3.53
CA SER A 245 -24.49 -2.14 2.77
C SER A 245 -25.25 -3.36 3.28
N PRO A 246 -25.86 -4.22 2.40
CA PRO A 246 -26.68 -5.36 2.82
C PRO A 246 -25.97 -6.41 3.66
N ASP A 247 -24.63 -6.48 3.59
CA ASP A 247 -23.78 -7.41 4.32
C ASP A 247 -23.11 -6.78 5.56
N ALA A 248 -23.48 -5.54 5.89
CA ALA A 248 -22.98 -4.82 7.04
C ALA A 248 -23.76 -5.13 8.32
N GLU A 249 -23.07 -5.35 9.43
CA GLU A 249 -23.63 -5.44 10.79
C GLU A 249 -23.22 -4.20 11.58
N ARG A 250 -24.18 -3.40 12.05
CA ARG A 250 -23.91 -2.30 12.97
C ARG A 250 -23.57 -2.85 14.35
N VAL A 251 -22.33 -2.65 14.83
CA VAL A 251 -21.88 -3.16 16.13
C VAL A 251 -22.16 -2.18 17.27
N ASP A 252 -21.82 -0.92 17.04
CA ASP A 252 -22.07 0.19 17.98
C ASP A 252 -22.24 1.53 17.24
N GLY A 253 -22.25 2.66 17.95
CA GLY A 253 -22.43 3.99 17.38
C GLY A 253 -21.40 4.39 16.32
N GLN A 254 -20.26 3.72 16.25
CA GLN A 254 -19.14 4.08 15.34
C GLN A 254 -18.53 2.89 14.59
N THR A 255 -18.94 1.65 14.88
CA THR A 255 -18.32 0.44 14.34
C THR A 255 -19.28 -0.34 13.46
N VAL A 256 -18.81 -0.70 12.28
CA VAL A 256 -19.50 -1.58 11.33
C VAL A 256 -18.64 -2.82 11.11
N ARG A 257 -19.27 -3.99 11.04
CA ARG A 257 -18.65 -5.29 10.85
C ARG A 257 -19.11 -5.92 9.55
N PHE A 258 -18.17 -6.57 8.87
CA PHE A 258 -18.38 -7.40 7.70
C PHE A 258 -17.80 -8.79 7.92
N ARG A 259 -18.39 -9.82 7.33
CA ARG A 259 -17.96 -11.22 7.45
C ARG A 259 -17.84 -11.84 6.07
N SER A 260 -16.80 -12.66 5.87
CA SER A 260 -16.61 -13.42 4.63
C SER A 260 -15.73 -14.64 4.85
N GLU A 261 -15.91 -15.67 4.02
CA GLU A 261 -14.95 -16.77 3.85
C GLU A 261 -13.77 -16.35 2.96
N ASP A 262 -13.94 -15.30 2.15
CA ASP A 262 -12.92 -14.77 1.25
C ASP A 262 -12.41 -13.41 1.74
N ILE A 263 -11.13 -13.35 2.13
CA ILE A 263 -10.49 -12.10 2.62
C ILE A 263 -10.48 -11.01 1.55
N ARG A 264 -10.40 -11.37 0.26
CA ARG A 264 -10.34 -10.40 -0.84
C ARG A 264 -11.61 -9.55 -0.93
N SER A 265 -12.76 -10.14 -0.61
CA SER A 265 -14.03 -9.42 -0.58
C SER A 265 -14.14 -8.39 0.56
N LEU A 266 -13.26 -8.45 1.55
CA LEU A 266 -13.22 -7.55 2.71
C LEU A 266 -12.18 -6.43 2.57
N VAL A 267 -11.14 -6.63 1.76
CA VAL A 267 -10.09 -5.62 1.57
C VAL A 267 -10.67 -4.41 0.83
N TYR A 268 -10.46 -3.23 1.39
CA TYR A 268 -11.01 -1.95 0.90
C TYR A 268 -12.56 -1.89 0.85
N ARG A 269 -13.21 -2.69 1.70
CA ARG A 269 -14.66 -2.68 1.88
C ARG A 269 -15.17 -1.35 2.46
#